data_4aa2708ee6c83a0acc5a0bc90af2c1e0
#
_entry.id   4aa2708ee6c83a0acc5a0bc90af2c1e0
#
_cell.length_a   1.000
_cell.length_b   1.000
_cell.length_c   1.000
_cell.angle_alpha   90.00
_cell.angle_beta   90.00
_cell.angle_gamma   90.00
#
_symmetry.space_group_name_H-M   'P 1'
#
loop_
_entity.id
_entity.type
_entity.pdbx_description
1 polymer ?
#
loop_
_entity_poly.entity_id
_entity_poly.type
_entity_poly.pdbx_seq_one_letter_code
_entity_poly.pdbx_strand_id
1 'polypeptide(L)'
;IHVRDMQKENYPYTGDALTFKISPLSFYQVNPVQTEKLYSLALEYAGLTGKETVWDLYCGIGTISLFLAGKAKKVCGVEIIPQAIDDARENAKRNHIENAEFFVGKAEEVLPEFYEKATTEASSDEMLHPDVIVVDPPRKGCDDACLNTMLRMQPERIVYVSCDSATLARDLKILCNGGYEIRKVRGVDQFGMTVHVETVVLLSQLKQKPDVNVRLDMDEMD
;
A
#
# COMPACT_ATOMS: atom_id res chain seq x y z
N ILE A 1 19.17 5.39 -9.67
CA ILE A 1 18.45 6.49 -9.00
C ILE A 1 18.46 6.21 -7.51
N HIS A 2 18.64 7.26 -6.72
CA HIS A 2 18.66 7.22 -5.27
C HIS A 2 17.41 7.88 -4.72
N VAL A 3 16.75 7.23 -3.77
CA VAL A 3 15.54 7.74 -3.11
C VAL A 3 15.76 7.76 -1.59
N ARG A 4 15.44 8.89 -0.95
CA ARG A 4 15.62 9.09 0.50
C ARG A 4 14.30 9.39 1.19
N ASP A 5 14.18 9.02 2.46
CA ASP A 5 13.13 9.52 3.33
C ASP A 5 13.48 10.93 3.82
N MET A 6 12.73 11.92 3.37
CA MET A 6 12.96 13.32 3.73
C MET A 6 12.48 13.69 5.14
N GLN A 7 11.81 12.79 5.85
CA GLN A 7 11.23 13.12 7.17
C GLN A 7 12.15 12.80 8.35
N LYS A 8 13.26 12.07 8.14
CA LYS A 8 14.18 11.67 9.23
C LYS A 8 15.64 11.71 8.81
N GLU A 9 16.44 12.41 9.61
CA GLU A 9 17.91 12.35 9.55
C GLU A 9 18.46 10.96 9.90
N ASN A 10 17.67 10.07 10.53
CA ASN A 10 18.06 8.73 11.00
C ASN A 10 17.10 7.66 10.46
N TYR A 11 17.02 7.49 9.16
CA TYR A 11 16.36 6.32 8.57
C TYR A 11 17.24 5.07 8.80
N PRO A 12 16.64 3.86 9.05
CA PRO A 12 17.42 2.65 9.35
C PRO A 12 18.42 2.23 8.26
N TYR A 13 18.31 2.77 7.09
CA TYR A 13 19.32 2.66 6.04
C TYR A 13 20.41 3.74 6.21
N THR A 14 21.08 3.80 7.36
CA THR A 14 22.35 4.46 7.66
C THR A 14 22.71 5.71 6.83
N GLY A 15 21.73 6.53 6.45
CA GLY A 15 21.92 7.69 5.58
C GLY A 15 22.13 7.37 4.09
N ASP A 16 22.15 6.09 3.71
CA ASP A 16 22.29 5.67 2.32
C ASP A 16 20.93 5.63 1.62
N ALA A 17 20.86 6.27 0.47
CA ALA A 17 19.68 6.25 -0.38
C ALA A 17 19.49 4.86 -1.01
N LEU A 18 18.24 4.43 -1.17
CA LEU A 18 17.94 3.24 -1.96
C LEU A 18 18.36 3.45 -3.41
N THR A 19 19.03 2.46 -3.99
CA THR A 19 19.52 2.49 -5.36
C THR A 19 18.69 1.56 -6.24
N PHE A 20 18.10 2.11 -7.31
CA PHE A 20 17.28 1.36 -8.24
C PHE A 20 17.96 1.21 -9.60
N LYS A 21 17.96 -0.01 -10.12
CA LYS A 21 18.16 -0.28 -11.53
C LYS A 21 16.81 -0.14 -12.22
N ILE A 22 16.77 0.66 -13.26
CA ILE A 22 15.58 0.94 -14.04
C ILE A 22 15.85 0.47 -15.46
N SER A 23 15.07 -0.49 -15.94
CA SER A 23 15.14 -0.89 -17.34
C SER A 23 14.46 0.14 -18.25
N PRO A 24 14.80 0.24 -19.52
CA PRO A 24 14.17 1.21 -20.45
C PRO A 24 12.66 1.01 -20.62
N LEU A 25 12.14 -0.15 -20.27
CA LEU A 25 10.72 -0.50 -20.39
C LEU A 25 9.97 -0.34 -19.06
N SER A 26 10.67 -0.04 -17.96
CA SER A 26 10.06 0.09 -16.63
C SER A 26 9.62 1.52 -16.38
N PHE A 27 8.43 1.66 -15.79
CA PHE A 27 7.98 2.97 -15.32
C PHE A 27 8.80 3.42 -14.11
N TYR A 28 9.17 4.68 -14.10
CA TYR A 28 9.73 5.37 -12.95
C TYR A 28 9.20 6.81 -12.88
N GLN A 29 9.01 7.32 -11.66
CA GLN A 29 8.53 8.67 -11.42
C GLN A 29 9.49 9.73 -11.98
N VAL A 30 8.97 10.65 -12.78
CA VAL A 30 9.78 11.59 -13.59
C VAL A 30 10.46 12.71 -12.78
N ASN A 31 10.00 12.98 -11.56
CA ASN A 31 10.50 14.05 -10.70
C ASN A 31 11.10 13.47 -9.40
N PRO A 32 12.42 13.20 -9.34
CA PRO A 32 13.03 12.52 -8.20
C PRO A 32 12.81 13.23 -6.86
N VAL A 33 12.86 14.57 -6.83
CA VAL A 33 12.67 15.35 -5.60
C VAL A 33 11.24 15.19 -5.06
N GLN A 34 10.25 15.22 -5.93
CA GLN A 34 8.87 15.04 -5.52
C GLN A 34 8.55 13.57 -5.24
N THR A 35 9.23 12.65 -5.91
CA THR A 35 9.13 11.21 -5.63
C THR A 35 9.55 10.88 -4.20
N GLU A 36 10.63 11.47 -3.69
CA GLU A 36 11.04 11.30 -2.29
C GLU A 36 9.94 11.78 -1.33
N LYS A 37 9.30 12.93 -1.61
CA LYS A 37 8.17 13.42 -0.81
C LYS A 37 6.95 12.52 -0.89
N LEU A 38 6.62 12.04 -2.09
CA LEU A 38 5.50 11.12 -2.34
C LEU A 38 5.66 9.84 -1.52
N TYR A 39 6.83 9.21 -1.59
CA TYR A 39 7.11 7.97 -0.88
C TYR A 39 7.23 8.18 0.63
N SER A 40 7.78 9.33 1.08
CA SER A 40 7.80 9.68 2.49
C SER A 40 6.39 9.88 3.07
N LEU A 41 5.46 10.46 2.28
CA LEU A 41 4.05 10.55 2.67
C LEU A 41 3.38 9.16 2.71
N ALA A 42 3.64 8.32 1.72
CA ALA A 42 3.11 6.95 1.73
C ALA A 42 3.58 6.18 2.96
N LEU A 43 4.87 6.29 3.32
CA LEU A 43 5.43 5.70 4.52
C LEU A 43 4.83 6.27 5.81
N GLU A 44 4.67 7.61 5.91
CA GLU A 44 4.00 8.25 7.05
C GLU A 44 2.58 7.73 7.21
N TYR A 45 1.83 7.65 6.12
CA TYR A 45 0.43 7.21 6.14
C TYR A 45 0.29 5.71 6.40
N ALA A 46 1.22 4.91 5.95
CA ALA A 46 1.29 3.49 6.30
C ALA A 46 1.46 3.27 7.82
N GLY A 47 2.12 4.20 8.53
CA GLY A 47 2.22 4.20 9.98
C GLY A 47 2.87 2.94 10.55
N LEU A 48 3.94 2.47 9.91
CA LEU A 48 4.60 1.19 10.21
C LEU A 48 5.41 1.26 11.49
N THR A 49 5.37 0.18 12.27
CA THR A 49 6.08 0.01 13.55
C THR A 49 7.11 -1.14 13.55
N GLY A 50 7.26 -1.84 12.43
CA GLY A 50 8.10 -3.02 12.28
C GLY A 50 7.35 -4.34 12.52
N LYS A 51 6.04 -4.29 12.74
CA LYS A 51 5.21 -5.48 13.01
C LYS A 51 4.27 -5.81 11.86
N GLU A 52 4.02 -4.86 10.98
CA GLU A 52 3.00 -4.93 9.95
C GLU A 52 3.48 -5.70 8.72
N THR A 53 2.57 -6.49 8.16
CA THR A 53 2.64 -7.01 6.80
C THR A 53 1.99 -6.02 5.84
N VAL A 54 2.76 -5.57 4.85
CA VAL A 54 2.33 -4.60 3.85
C VAL A 54 2.18 -5.30 2.51
N TRP A 55 1.07 -5.05 1.82
CA TRP A 55 0.90 -5.42 0.42
C TRP A 55 0.93 -4.18 -0.46
N ASP A 56 1.82 -4.17 -1.44
CA ASP A 56 1.97 -3.12 -2.45
C ASP A 56 1.41 -3.64 -3.77
N LEU A 57 0.22 -3.17 -4.11
CA LEU A 57 -0.47 -3.56 -5.33
C LEU A 57 -0.11 -2.58 -6.46
N TYR A 58 0.24 -3.09 -7.61
CA TYR A 58 0.86 -2.35 -8.73
C TYR A 58 2.29 -1.90 -8.41
N CYS A 59 3.09 -2.79 -7.79
CA CYS A 59 4.40 -2.44 -7.23
C CYS A 59 5.48 -2.06 -8.28
N GLY A 60 5.24 -2.34 -9.56
CA GLY A 60 6.21 -2.07 -10.62
C GLY A 60 7.56 -2.72 -10.32
N ILE A 61 8.63 -1.94 -10.38
CA ILE A 61 10.01 -2.39 -10.04
C ILE A 61 10.31 -2.37 -8.53
N GLY A 62 9.28 -2.28 -7.69
CA GLY A 62 9.39 -2.36 -6.23
C GLY A 62 9.80 -1.06 -5.55
N THR A 63 9.62 0.11 -6.17
CA THR A 63 10.12 1.37 -5.60
C THR A 63 9.45 1.71 -4.27
N ILE A 64 8.12 1.70 -4.19
CA ILE A 64 7.38 1.94 -2.94
C ILE A 64 7.60 0.78 -1.98
N SER A 65 7.50 -0.47 -2.46
CA SER A 65 7.71 -1.68 -1.64
C SER A 65 9.01 -1.63 -0.86
N LEU A 66 10.13 -1.36 -1.54
CA LEU A 66 11.45 -1.35 -0.91
C LEU A 66 11.62 -0.15 0.02
N PHE A 67 10.97 0.97 -0.27
CA PHE A 67 10.97 2.13 0.61
C PHE A 67 10.22 1.85 1.93
N LEU A 68 9.13 1.07 1.88
CA LEU A 68 8.37 0.64 3.05
C LEU A 68 9.06 -0.47 3.85
N ALA A 69 9.83 -1.33 3.18
CA ALA A 69 10.45 -2.51 3.79
C ALA A 69 11.33 -2.20 5.01
N GLY A 70 11.96 -1.02 5.05
CA GLY A 70 12.76 -0.58 6.19
C GLY A 70 12.00 -0.40 7.50
N LYS A 71 10.66 -0.34 7.46
CA LYS A 71 9.81 -0.17 8.65
C LYS A 71 8.69 -1.22 8.75
N ALA A 72 8.60 -2.14 7.82
CA ALA A 72 7.65 -3.22 7.83
C ALA A 72 8.27 -4.51 8.40
N LYS A 73 7.45 -5.40 8.96
CA LYS A 73 7.85 -6.78 9.24
C LYS A 73 8.10 -7.52 7.92
N LYS A 74 7.18 -7.35 6.97
CA LYS A 74 7.24 -7.94 5.64
C LYS A 74 6.55 -7.05 4.62
N VAL A 75 7.05 -7.03 3.40
CA VAL A 75 6.39 -6.39 2.26
C VAL A 75 6.16 -7.41 1.16
N CYS A 76 4.96 -7.44 0.61
CA CYS A 76 4.57 -8.28 -0.52
C CYS A 76 4.17 -7.38 -1.69
N GLY A 77 4.96 -7.37 -2.76
CA GLY A 77 4.67 -6.61 -3.97
C GLY A 77 3.99 -7.46 -5.04
N VAL A 78 2.95 -6.94 -5.66
CA VAL A 78 2.22 -7.61 -6.76
C VAL A 78 2.24 -6.73 -8.01
N GLU A 79 2.62 -7.32 -9.13
CA GLU A 79 2.65 -6.65 -10.42
C GLU A 79 2.35 -7.65 -11.54
N ILE A 80 1.58 -7.24 -12.53
CA ILE A 80 1.20 -8.10 -13.66
C ILE A 80 2.34 -8.33 -14.65
N ILE A 81 3.32 -7.43 -14.71
CA ILE A 81 4.42 -7.47 -15.66
C ILE A 81 5.59 -8.28 -15.09
N PRO A 82 5.89 -9.48 -15.61
CA PRO A 82 6.95 -10.33 -15.07
C PRO A 82 8.33 -9.67 -15.05
N GLN A 83 8.66 -8.88 -16.08
CA GLN A 83 9.95 -8.19 -16.16
C GLN A 83 10.12 -7.15 -15.03
N ALA A 84 9.03 -6.45 -14.65
CA ALA A 84 9.06 -5.50 -13.54
C ALA A 84 9.30 -6.22 -12.20
N ILE A 85 8.73 -7.41 -12.02
CA ILE A 85 8.98 -8.24 -10.84
C ILE A 85 10.43 -8.74 -10.79
N ASP A 86 11.02 -9.11 -11.91
CA ASP A 86 12.44 -9.48 -11.95
C ASP A 86 13.33 -8.29 -11.57
N ASP A 87 13.03 -7.11 -12.09
CA ASP A 87 13.71 -5.86 -11.71
C ASP A 87 13.50 -5.53 -10.21
N ALA A 88 12.29 -5.75 -9.66
CA ALA A 88 11.99 -5.55 -8.24
C ALA A 88 12.83 -6.48 -7.34
N ARG A 89 12.94 -7.75 -7.70
CA ARG A 89 13.78 -8.73 -7.00
C ARG A 89 15.26 -8.38 -7.07
N GLU A 90 15.73 -7.90 -8.23
CA GLU A 90 17.11 -7.43 -8.36
C GLU A 90 17.36 -6.17 -7.52
N ASN A 91 16.41 -5.24 -7.49
CA ASN A 91 16.49 -4.04 -6.66
C ASN A 91 16.48 -4.37 -5.16
N ALA A 92 15.69 -5.35 -4.71
CA ALA A 92 15.73 -5.82 -3.33
C ALA A 92 17.13 -6.36 -2.96
N LYS A 93 17.70 -7.22 -3.79
CA LYS A 93 19.07 -7.77 -3.60
C LYS A 93 20.12 -6.65 -3.57
N ARG A 94 20.02 -5.68 -4.48
CA ARG A 94 20.94 -4.54 -4.58
C ARG A 94 20.97 -3.68 -3.31
N ASN A 95 19.83 -3.56 -2.64
CA ASN A 95 19.69 -2.78 -1.41
C ASN A 95 19.76 -3.66 -0.14
N HIS A 96 20.12 -4.94 -0.25
CA HIS A 96 20.19 -5.89 0.87
C HIS A 96 18.90 -5.98 1.67
N ILE A 97 17.74 -5.91 0.99
CA ILE A 97 16.40 -6.02 1.57
C ILE A 97 15.93 -7.46 1.45
N GLU A 98 15.75 -8.13 2.59
CA GLU A 98 15.39 -9.56 2.66
C GLU A 98 13.92 -9.78 3.06
N ASN A 99 13.26 -8.76 3.59
CA ASN A 99 11.86 -8.83 4.03
C ASN A 99 10.84 -8.37 2.98
N ALA A 100 11.24 -8.31 1.71
CA ALA A 100 10.36 -8.00 0.58
C ALA A 100 10.27 -9.19 -0.37
N GLU A 101 9.05 -9.60 -0.70
CA GLU A 101 8.75 -10.64 -1.69
C GLU A 101 7.90 -10.07 -2.82
N PHE A 102 8.07 -10.60 -4.03
CA PHE A 102 7.42 -10.08 -5.22
C PHE A 102 6.76 -11.19 -6.04
N PHE A 103 5.50 -10.95 -6.44
CA PHE A 103 4.63 -11.90 -7.11
C PHE A 103 4.15 -11.36 -8.45
N VAL A 104 4.23 -12.21 -9.48
CA VAL A 104 3.68 -11.89 -10.81
C VAL A 104 2.22 -12.30 -10.81
N GLY A 105 1.33 -11.35 -11.12
CA GLY A 105 -0.10 -11.61 -11.27
C GLY A 105 -0.93 -10.38 -11.00
N LYS A 106 -2.24 -10.55 -11.07
CA LYS A 106 -3.18 -9.53 -10.67
C LYS A 106 -3.45 -9.61 -9.17
N ALA A 107 -3.65 -8.46 -8.53
CA ALA A 107 -3.90 -8.37 -7.10
C ALA A 107 -5.10 -9.23 -6.67
N GLU A 108 -6.19 -9.18 -7.45
CA GLU A 108 -7.43 -9.92 -7.21
C GLU A 108 -7.31 -11.45 -7.39
N GLU A 109 -6.22 -11.92 -7.99
CA GLU A 109 -5.90 -13.34 -8.12
C GLU A 109 -4.90 -13.77 -7.05
N VAL A 110 -3.84 -13.00 -6.87
CA VAL A 110 -2.71 -13.32 -5.97
C VAL A 110 -3.11 -13.25 -4.49
N LEU A 111 -3.78 -12.17 -4.04
CA LEU A 111 -4.13 -11.99 -2.63
C LEU A 111 -5.05 -13.09 -2.08
N PRO A 112 -6.16 -13.45 -2.77
CA PRO A 112 -7.04 -14.53 -2.29
C PRO A 112 -6.33 -15.87 -2.22
N GLU A 113 -5.47 -16.19 -3.21
CA GLU A 113 -4.73 -17.45 -3.22
C GLU A 113 -3.83 -17.59 -1.97
N PHE A 114 -3.16 -16.51 -1.60
CA PHE A 114 -2.36 -16.49 -0.37
C PHE A 114 -3.22 -16.62 0.90
N TYR A 115 -4.37 -15.96 0.93
CA TYR A 115 -5.29 -16.04 2.07
C TYR A 115 -5.86 -17.47 2.24
N GLU A 116 -6.25 -18.11 1.15
CA GLU A 116 -6.78 -19.48 1.18
C GLU A 116 -5.70 -20.49 1.63
N LYS A 117 -4.47 -20.35 1.15
CA LYS A 117 -3.35 -21.21 1.57
C LYS A 117 -3.05 -21.04 3.06
N ALA A 118 -3.07 -19.83 3.58
CA ALA A 118 -2.84 -19.56 5.00
C ALA A 118 -3.92 -20.17 5.92
N THR A 119 -5.17 -20.29 5.43
CA THR A 119 -6.27 -20.87 6.21
C THR A 119 -6.34 -22.40 6.14
N THR A 120 -5.76 -23.01 5.09
CA THR A 120 -5.84 -24.48 4.88
C THR A 120 -4.60 -25.23 5.38
N GLU A 121 -3.44 -24.61 5.33
CA GLU A 121 -2.21 -25.17 5.88
C GLU A 121 -2.08 -24.68 7.33
N ALA A 122 -2.17 -25.61 8.30
CA ALA A 122 -1.98 -25.37 9.73
C ALA A 122 -0.53 -24.95 10.08
N SER A 123 0.19 -24.40 9.14
CA SER A 123 1.49 -23.77 9.31
C SER A 123 1.30 -22.31 9.70
N SER A 124 1.80 -21.97 10.84
CA SER A 124 1.97 -20.73 11.58
C SER A 124 2.33 -19.44 10.80
N ASP A 125 1.92 -19.29 9.55
CA ASP A 125 2.13 -18.06 8.82
C ASP A 125 0.94 -17.09 8.99
N GLU A 126 0.84 -16.52 10.21
CA GLU A 126 0.19 -15.21 10.46
C GLU A 126 0.65 -14.12 9.48
N MET A 127 1.54 -14.48 8.56
CA MET A 127 2.35 -13.60 7.73
C MET A 127 1.65 -13.12 6.46
N LEU A 128 0.45 -13.56 6.15
CA LEU A 128 -0.14 -13.34 4.82
C LEU A 128 -1.35 -12.40 4.80
N HIS A 129 -1.94 -12.13 5.96
CA HIS A 129 -3.00 -11.12 6.05
C HIS A 129 -2.38 -9.72 5.99
N PRO A 130 -2.84 -8.82 5.08
CA PRO A 130 -2.34 -7.46 5.03
C PRO A 130 -2.83 -6.64 6.22
N ASP A 131 -1.90 -6.09 7.01
CA ASP A 131 -2.23 -5.03 7.97
C ASP A 131 -2.40 -3.69 7.25
N VAL A 132 -1.61 -3.50 6.20
CA VAL A 132 -1.64 -2.29 5.36
C VAL A 132 -1.61 -2.70 3.89
N ILE A 133 -2.47 -2.09 3.08
CA ILE A 133 -2.38 -2.16 1.62
C ILE A 133 -1.97 -0.79 1.09
N VAL A 134 -0.99 -0.79 0.20
CA VAL A 134 -0.59 0.39 -0.57
C VAL A 134 -0.91 0.14 -2.03
N VAL A 135 -1.49 1.13 -2.71
CA VAL A 135 -1.80 1.03 -4.14
C VAL A 135 -1.35 2.30 -4.87
N ASP A 136 -0.73 2.11 -6.02
CA ASP A 136 -0.38 3.18 -6.98
C ASP A 136 -0.82 2.74 -8.38
N PRO A 137 -2.14 2.70 -8.65
CA PRO A 137 -2.68 2.18 -9.90
C PRO A 137 -2.45 3.15 -11.06
N PRO A 138 -2.57 2.67 -12.31
CA PRO A 138 -2.54 3.52 -13.49
C PRO A 138 -3.71 4.54 -13.46
N ARG A 139 -3.69 5.52 -14.37
CA ARG A 139 -4.71 6.62 -14.45
C ARG A 139 -6.17 6.17 -14.43
N LYS A 140 -6.47 4.97 -14.91
CA LYS A 140 -7.83 4.39 -14.85
C LYS A 140 -8.30 4.03 -13.44
N GLY A 141 -7.43 4.11 -12.44
CA GLY A 141 -7.68 3.65 -11.07
C GLY A 141 -7.64 2.13 -10.95
N CYS A 142 -8.06 1.62 -9.80
CA CYS A 142 -8.27 0.19 -9.57
C CYS A 142 -9.53 -0.27 -10.31
N ASP A 143 -9.54 -1.55 -10.73
CA ASP A 143 -10.79 -2.17 -11.18
C ASP A 143 -11.62 -2.69 -10.00
N ASP A 144 -12.87 -3.04 -10.27
CA ASP A 144 -13.81 -3.47 -9.23
C ASP A 144 -13.36 -4.76 -8.52
N ALA A 145 -12.65 -5.65 -9.23
CA ALA A 145 -12.15 -6.89 -8.66
C ALA A 145 -11.05 -6.61 -7.63
N CYS A 146 -10.13 -5.70 -7.94
CA CYS A 146 -9.08 -5.25 -7.02
C CYS A 146 -9.67 -4.54 -5.79
N LEU A 147 -10.61 -3.59 -5.98
CA LEU A 147 -11.28 -2.89 -4.88
C LEU A 147 -12.05 -3.85 -3.96
N ASN A 148 -12.80 -4.78 -4.53
CA ASN A 148 -13.52 -5.80 -3.76
C ASN A 148 -12.56 -6.73 -3.01
N THR A 149 -11.40 -7.04 -3.58
CA THR A 149 -10.37 -7.83 -2.91
C THR A 149 -9.79 -7.09 -1.71
N MET A 150 -9.47 -5.80 -1.84
CA MET A 150 -9.04 -4.97 -0.70
C MET A 150 -10.09 -4.94 0.41
N LEU A 151 -11.37 -4.76 0.06
CA LEU A 151 -12.47 -4.78 1.03
C LEU A 151 -12.61 -6.14 1.73
N ARG A 152 -12.44 -7.23 1.00
CA ARG A 152 -12.51 -8.59 1.56
C ARG A 152 -11.33 -8.90 2.48
N MET A 153 -10.13 -8.40 2.17
CA MET A 153 -8.94 -8.57 3.01
C MET A 153 -8.98 -7.73 4.28
N GLN A 154 -9.79 -6.70 4.34
CA GLN A 154 -10.02 -5.86 5.53
C GLN A 154 -8.72 -5.35 6.21
N PRO A 155 -7.73 -4.78 5.48
CA PRO A 155 -6.57 -4.21 6.12
C PRO A 155 -6.96 -3.10 7.10
N GLU A 156 -6.18 -2.88 8.14
CA GLU A 156 -6.41 -1.74 9.06
C GLU A 156 -6.31 -0.39 8.34
N ARG A 157 -5.40 -0.31 7.38
CA ARG A 157 -5.12 0.92 6.62
C ARG A 157 -4.93 0.63 5.14
N ILE A 158 -5.41 1.57 4.33
CA ILE A 158 -5.14 1.62 2.88
C ILE A 158 -4.46 2.96 2.59
N VAL A 159 -3.31 2.93 1.94
CA VAL A 159 -2.64 4.10 1.39
C VAL A 159 -2.84 4.09 -0.12
N TYR A 160 -3.58 5.06 -0.62
CA TYR A 160 -3.89 5.17 -2.04
C TYR A 160 -3.10 6.33 -2.65
N VAL A 161 -2.24 6.05 -3.60
CA VAL A 161 -1.53 7.02 -4.43
C VAL A 161 -2.25 7.11 -5.77
N SER A 162 -2.47 8.30 -6.31
CA SER A 162 -3.18 8.48 -7.57
C SER A 162 -2.75 9.74 -8.30
N CYS A 163 -2.54 9.61 -9.60
CA CYS A 163 -2.29 10.74 -10.51
C CYS A 163 -3.56 11.29 -11.18
N ASP A 164 -4.74 10.74 -10.88
CA ASP A 164 -6.02 11.18 -11.45
C ASP A 164 -7.10 11.30 -10.37
N SER A 165 -7.56 12.54 -10.14
CA SER A 165 -8.51 12.83 -9.06
C SER A 165 -9.92 12.28 -9.32
N ALA A 166 -10.33 12.09 -10.58
CA ALA A 166 -11.67 11.61 -10.90
C ALA A 166 -11.79 10.10 -10.62
N THR A 167 -10.82 9.32 -11.06
CA THR A 167 -10.77 7.89 -10.77
C THR A 167 -10.53 7.64 -9.29
N LEU A 168 -9.68 8.44 -8.64
CA LEU A 168 -9.48 8.40 -7.19
C LEU A 168 -10.82 8.59 -6.44
N ALA A 169 -11.60 9.62 -6.79
CA ALA A 169 -12.88 9.89 -6.12
C ALA A 169 -13.87 8.72 -6.28
N ARG A 170 -13.90 8.07 -7.47
CA ARG A 170 -14.71 6.87 -7.72
C ARG A 170 -14.29 5.73 -6.79
N ASP A 171 -13.00 5.43 -6.73
CA ASP A 171 -12.46 4.31 -5.96
C ASP A 171 -12.61 4.54 -4.44
N LEU A 172 -12.35 5.77 -3.98
CA LEU A 172 -12.58 6.16 -2.59
C LEU A 172 -14.04 6.00 -2.17
N LYS A 173 -15.00 6.32 -3.07
CA LYS A 173 -16.42 6.11 -2.78
C LYS A 173 -16.73 4.63 -2.54
N ILE A 174 -16.16 3.73 -3.32
CA ILE A 174 -16.35 2.28 -3.15
C ILE A 174 -15.74 1.82 -1.81
N LEU A 175 -14.50 2.21 -1.52
CA LEU A 175 -13.82 1.85 -0.28
C LEU A 175 -14.55 2.40 0.95
N CYS A 176 -15.03 3.65 0.91
CA CYS A 176 -15.78 4.25 2.01
C CYS A 176 -17.14 3.56 2.23
N ASN A 177 -17.85 3.19 1.15
CA ASN A 177 -19.07 2.40 1.26
C ASN A 177 -18.81 1.00 1.83
N GLY A 178 -17.61 0.47 1.64
CA GLY A 178 -17.14 -0.82 2.14
C GLY A 178 -16.58 -0.80 3.57
N GLY A 179 -16.74 0.32 4.30
CA GLY A 179 -16.38 0.38 5.72
C GLY A 179 -15.05 1.07 6.04
N TYR A 180 -14.53 1.86 5.11
CA TYR A 180 -13.37 2.70 5.36
C TYR A 180 -13.74 4.17 5.49
N GLU A 181 -12.92 4.94 6.17
CA GLU A 181 -13.02 6.40 6.24
C GLU A 181 -11.71 7.06 5.81
N ILE A 182 -11.85 8.18 5.11
CA ILE A 182 -10.71 9.00 4.72
C ILE A 182 -10.18 9.74 5.95
N ARG A 183 -8.91 9.54 6.28
CA ARG A 183 -8.24 10.18 7.41
C ARG A 183 -7.38 11.35 6.98
N LYS A 184 -6.64 11.21 5.90
CA LYS A 184 -5.73 12.23 5.38
C LYS A 184 -5.78 12.23 3.86
N VAL A 185 -5.65 13.42 3.27
CA VAL A 185 -5.47 13.64 1.84
C VAL A 185 -4.37 14.66 1.64
N ARG A 186 -3.42 14.38 0.76
CA ARG A 186 -2.32 15.29 0.44
C ARG A 186 -1.99 15.25 -1.05
N GLY A 187 -1.96 16.42 -1.67
CA GLY A 187 -1.42 16.59 -3.03
C GLY A 187 0.10 16.73 -3.02
N VAL A 188 0.73 16.18 -4.05
CA VAL A 188 2.17 16.32 -4.36
C VAL A 188 2.31 16.79 -5.79
N ASP A 189 3.00 17.91 -6.00
CA ASP A 189 3.23 18.48 -7.33
C ASP A 189 4.34 17.72 -8.07
N GLN A 190 4.00 16.47 -8.47
CA GLN A 190 4.89 15.57 -9.19
C GLN A 190 5.14 16.04 -10.63
N PHE A 191 4.12 16.65 -11.22
CA PHE A 191 4.07 17.04 -12.64
C PHE A 191 3.97 18.55 -12.76
N GLY A 192 4.93 19.28 -12.21
CA GLY A 192 4.95 20.74 -12.24
C GLY A 192 4.68 21.32 -13.62
N MET A 193 3.95 22.42 -13.70
CA MET A 193 3.52 23.08 -14.93
C MET A 193 2.49 22.31 -15.76
N THR A 194 1.83 21.30 -15.17
CA THR A 194 0.72 20.56 -15.78
C THR A 194 -0.53 20.66 -14.92
N VAL A 195 -1.66 20.11 -15.41
CA VAL A 195 -2.93 20.00 -14.66
C VAL A 195 -2.99 18.77 -13.77
N HIS A 196 -1.94 17.96 -13.73
CA HIS A 196 -1.90 16.71 -12.99
C HIS A 196 -1.22 16.89 -11.63
N VAL A 197 -1.85 16.34 -10.60
CA VAL A 197 -1.34 16.34 -9.22
C VAL A 197 -1.41 14.92 -8.70
N GLU A 198 -0.29 14.42 -8.19
CA GLU A 198 -0.32 13.18 -7.42
C GLU A 198 -1.02 13.42 -6.10
N THR A 199 -1.87 12.49 -5.69
CA THR A 199 -2.62 12.61 -4.45
C THR A 199 -2.41 11.34 -3.61
N VAL A 200 -1.97 11.53 -2.37
CA VAL A 200 -1.85 10.43 -1.40
C VAL A 200 -2.99 10.51 -0.41
N VAL A 201 -3.71 9.40 -0.26
CA VAL A 201 -4.84 9.30 0.66
C VAL A 201 -4.59 8.18 1.67
N LEU A 202 -4.84 8.48 2.94
CA LEU A 202 -4.93 7.48 4.00
C LEU A 202 -6.39 7.18 4.28
N LEU A 203 -6.75 5.90 4.15
CA LEU A 203 -8.01 5.38 4.66
C LEU A 203 -7.73 4.44 5.85
N SER A 204 -8.61 4.48 6.83
CA SER A 204 -8.62 3.55 7.96
C SER A 204 -9.94 2.80 8.00
N GLN A 205 -9.88 1.52 8.38
CA GLN A 205 -11.07 0.74 8.62
C GLN A 205 -11.90 1.37 9.75
N LEU A 206 -13.20 1.50 9.54
CA LEU A 206 -14.13 1.90 10.58
C LEU A 206 -14.20 0.78 11.62
N LYS A 207 -13.71 1.04 12.83
CA LYS A 207 -13.94 0.12 13.95
C LYS A 207 -15.43 0.07 14.20
N GLN A 208 -16.05 -1.10 14.07
CA GLN A 208 -17.42 -1.30 14.52
C GLN A 208 -17.48 -0.89 15.99
N LYS A 209 -18.38 0.07 16.32
CA LYS A 209 -18.68 0.32 17.73
C LYS A 209 -19.20 -1.00 18.28
N PRO A 210 -18.72 -1.48 19.43
CA PRO A 210 -19.30 -2.66 20.05
C PRO A 210 -20.79 -2.40 20.21
N ASP A 211 -21.61 -3.38 19.79
CA ASP A 211 -23.05 -3.33 19.97
C ASP A 211 -23.34 -3.12 21.45
N VAL A 212 -23.85 -1.95 21.80
CA VAL A 212 -24.31 -1.67 23.16
C VAL A 212 -25.66 -2.36 23.28
N ASN A 213 -25.65 -3.60 23.79
CA ASN A 213 -26.87 -4.27 24.18
C ASN A 213 -27.44 -3.55 25.41
N VAL A 214 -28.34 -2.60 25.19
CA VAL A 214 -29.13 -2.00 26.26
C VAL A 214 -30.22 -3.03 26.62
N ARG A 215 -30.05 -3.78 27.71
CA ARG A 215 -31.15 -4.49 28.34
C ARG A 215 -32.02 -3.45 29.04
N LEU A 216 -33.19 -3.20 28.52
CA LEU A 216 -34.26 -2.52 29.24
C LEU A 216 -34.97 -3.55 30.13
N ASP A 217 -34.66 -3.57 31.41
CA ASP A 217 -35.49 -4.28 32.39
C ASP A 217 -36.78 -3.48 32.54
N MET A 218 -37.88 -4.03 32.06
CA MET A 218 -39.22 -3.42 32.08
C MET A 218 -39.98 -3.69 33.39
N ASP A 219 -39.30 -4.19 34.44
CA ASP A 219 -39.94 -4.60 35.71
C ASP A 219 -40.05 -3.48 36.78
N GLU A 220 -39.71 -2.23 36.45
CA GLU A 220 -39.86 -1.10 37.40
C GLU A 220 -40.88 -0.05 36.92
N MET A 221 -42.02 -0.47 36.38
CA MET A 221 -43.16 0.41 36.13
C MET A 221 -44.44 -0.21 36.71
N ASP A 222 -44.54 -0.20 38.07
CA ASP A 222 -45.76 -0.25 38.84
C ASP A 222 -45.91 1.03 39.70
#